data_6dd4b6d7cf38c84c2e2f749cf89eecaf
#
_entry.id   6dd4b6d7cf38c84c2e2f749cf89eecaf
#
_cell.length_a   1.000
_cell.length_b   1.000
_cell.length_c   1.000
_cell.angle_alpha   90.00
_cell.angle_beta   90.00
_cell.angle_gamma   90.00
#
_symmetry.space_group_name_H-M   'P 1'
#
loop_
_entity.id
_entity.type
_entity.pdbx_description
1 polymer ?
#
loop_
_entity_poly.entity_id
_entity_poly.type
_entity_poly.pdbx_seq_one_letter_code
_entity_poly.pdbx_strand_id
1 'polypeptide(L)'
;MVVLSGAPRAAAADDRLQFTGTTLSGAPFNGATLQGKPAVLWFWAPFCPFCNAEAPGVSRVAAANPGVTFVGVAAHSDVGAMQNFVSKYGLNFTNLNDADGSIWARYNVPWQPAYVFYRADGSSTFVNNPTSAMSQQELSDRVSALRS
;
A
#
# COMPACT_ATOMS: atom_id res chain seq x y z
N MET A 1 -44.04 -4.14 -6.64
CA MET A 1 -42.94 -3.42 -6.65
C MET A 1 -42.00 -3.82 -5.64
N VAL A 2 -40.84 -3.92 -6.02
CA VAL A 2 -39.89 -4.39 -5.18
C VAL A 2 -39.15 -3.39 -4.57
N VAL A 3 -39.00 -3.44 -3.39
CA VAL A 3 -38.21 -2.58 -2.79
C VAL A 3 -36.96 -3.17 -2.58
N LEU A 4 -36.06 -2.63 -3.03
CA LEU A 4 -34.84 -3.04 -2.79
C LEU A 4 -34.40 -2.68 -1.61
N SER A 5 -34.81 -3.22 -0.85
CA SER A 5 -34.39 -3.23 0.21
C SER A 5 -33.55 -2.45 0.81
N GLY A 6 -33.73 -1.90 1.46
CA GLY A 6 -33.00 -1.32 2.34
C GLY A 6 -31.99 -2.03 3.08
N ALA A 7 -31.66 -3.11 2.64
CA ALA A 7 -30.57 -3.80 3.29
C ALA A 7 -29.31 -2.99 3.12
N PRO A 8 -28.57 -2.74 4.18
CA PRO A 8 -27.31 -2.03 4.05
C PRO A 8 -26.42 -2.84 3.16
N ARG A 9 -25.86 -2.19 2.19
CA ARG A 9 -24.86 -2.84 1.39
C ARG A 9 -23.57 -2.71 2.09
N ALA A 10 -22.81 -3.75 2.06
CA ALA A 10 -21.42 -3.60 2.37
C ALA A 10 -20.84 -2.53 1.46
N ALA A 11 -19.89 -1.77 1.92
CA ALA A 11 -19.22 -0.84 1.06
C ALA A 11 -18.82 -1.56 -0.21
N ALA A 12 -19.05 -0.93 -1.35
CA ALA A 12 -18.69 -1.52 -2.63
C ALA A 12 -17.19 -1.80 -2.61
N ALA A 13 -16.81 -2.94 -3.16
CA ALA A 13 -15.41 -3.24 -3.34
C ALA A 13 -14.75 -2.11 -4.13
N ASP A 14 -13.55 -1.72 -3.72
CA ASP A 14 -12.81 -0.70 -4.42
C ASP A 14 -12.30 -1.31 -5.72
N ASP A 15 -12.81 -0.83 -6.86
CA ASP A 15 -12.41 -1.36 -8.15
C ASP A 15 -10.91 -1.22 -8.42
N ARG A 16 -10.27 -0.30 -7.73
CA ARG A 16 -8.82 -0.12 -7.89
C ARG A 16 -8.02 -1.32 -7.40
N LEU A 17 -8.60 -2.17 -6.56
CA LEU A 17 -7.97 -3.43 -6.15
C LEU A 17 -8.05 -4.50 -7.24
N GLN A 18 -8.81 -4.28 -8.31
CA GLN A 18 -8.89 -5.22 -9.41
C GLN A 18 -7.70 -5.03 -10.35
N PHE A 19 -6.51 -5.33 -9.86
CA PHE A 19 -5.30 -5.30 -10.65
C PHE A 19 -4.50 -6.57 -10.42
N THR A 20 -3.67 -6.90 -11.39
CA THR A 20 -2.64 -7.92 -11.21
C THR A 20 -1.29 -7.24 -11.37
N GLY A 21 -0.33 -7.69 -10.62
CA GLY A 21 1.03 -7.17 -10.67
C GLY A 21 2.03 -8.30 -10.52
N THR A 22 3.29 -7.91 -10.46
CA THR A 22 4.40 -8.86 -10.30
C THR A 22 5.22 -8.42 -9.11
N THR A 23 5.54 -9.34 -8.21
CA THR A 23 6.39 -9.04 -7.07
C THR A 23 7.84 -8.81 -7.54
N LEU A 24 8.66 -8.27 -6.66
CA LEU A 24 10.08 -8.07 -6.99
C LEU A 24 10.83 -9.38 -7.22
N SER A 25 10.27 -10.50 -6.76
CA SER A 25 10.85 -11.83 -7.02
C SER A 25 10.30 -12.47 -8.29
N GLY A 26 9.40 -11.80 -9.00
CA GLY A 26 8.82 -12.32 -10.25
C GLY A 26 7.53 -13.11 -10.10
N ALA A 27 6.98 -13.19 -8.88
CA ALA A 27 5.73 -13.93 -8.66
C ALA A 27 4.51 -13.07 -9.00
N PRO A 28 3.39 -13.68 -9.45
CA PRO A 28 2.18 -12.93 -9.69
C PRO A 28 1.54 -12.46 -8.38
N PHE A 29 0.89 -11.31 -8.41
CA PHE A 29 0.14 -10.78 -7.28
C PHE A 29 -1.23 -10.28 -7.77
N ASN A 30 -2.28 -10.66 -7.06
CA ASN A 30 -3.63 -10.21 -7.39
C ASN A 30 -4.11 -9.24 -6.29
N GLY A 31 -4.35 -8.00 -6.69
CA GLY A 31 -4.82 -6.96 -5.74
C GLY A 31 -6.14 -7.31 -5.08
N ALA A 32 -7.00 -8.08 -5.74
CA ALA A 32 -8.29 -8.46 -5.17
C ALA A 32 -8.15 -9.29 -3.88
N THR A 33 -6.99 -9.88 -3.63
CA THR A 33 -6.75 -10.63 -2.38
C THR A 33 -6.76 -9.72 -1.16
N LEU A 34 -6.66 -8.41 -1.35
CA LEU A 34 -6.69 -7.44 -0.24
C LEU A 34 -8.12 -7.04 0.14
N GLN A 35 -9.12 -7.42 -0.65
CA GLN A 35 -10.49 -7.05 -0.35
C GLN A 35 -10.96 -7.69 0.96
N GLY A 36 -11.67 -6.92 1.75
CA GLY A 36 -12.23 -7.42 3.01
C GLY A 36 -11.24 -7.47 4.16
N LYS A 37 -10.05 -6.90 3.98
CA LYS A 37 -9.00 -6.92 4.99
C LYS A 37 -8.46 -5.54 5.24
N PRO A 38 -8.02 -5.25 6.47
CA PRO A 38 -7.21 -4.05 6.67
C PRO A 38 -5.90 -4.18 5.91
N ALA A 39 -5.56 -3.18 5.14
CA ALA A 39 -4.36 -3.24 4.31
C ALA A 39 -3.76 -1.86 4.10
N VAL A 40 -2.47 -1.81 3.83
CA VAL A 40 -1.75 -0.58 3.51
C VAL A 40 -1.01 -0.79 2.20
N LEU A 41 -1.24 0.08 1.24
CA LEU A 41 -0.40 0.17 0.06
C LEU A 41 0.58 1.32 0.28
N TRP A 42 1.87 1.06 0.14
CA TRP A 42 2.90 2.08 0.27
C TRP A 42 3.60 2.26 -1.07
N PHE A 43 3.43 3.44 -1.66
CA PHE A 43 3.98 3.76 -2.98
C PHE A 43 5.33 4.43 -2.78
N TRP A 44 6.39 3.83 -3.31
CA TRP A 44 7.76 4.28 -3.05
C TRP A 44 8.66 4.13 -4.28
N ALA A 45 9.82 4.80 -4.21
CA ALA A 45 10.87 4.67 -5.22
C ALA A 45 12.22 4.62 -4.50
N PRO A 46 13.19 3.87 -5.03
CA PRO A 46 14.47 3.67 -4.32
C PRO A 46 15.30 4.94 -4.14
N PHE A 47 15.16 5.89 -5.08
CA PHE A 47 15.95 7.12 -5.01
C PHE A 47 15.30 8.22 -4.16
N CYS A 48 14.13 8.01 -3.67
CA CYS A 48 13.34 9.04 -3.00
C CYS A 48 13.84 9.25 -1.56
N PRO A 49 14.30 10.45 -1.18
CA PRO A 49 14.80 10.70 0.18
C PRO A 49 13.76 10.44 1.25
N PHE A 50 12.50 10.87 1.04
CA PHE A 50 11.46 10.66 2.03
C PHE A 50 11.06 9.19 2.12
N CYS A 51 11.12 8.43 1.03
CA CYS A 51 10.87 6.99 1.06
C CYS A 51 11.94 6.30 1.91
N ASN A 52 13.21 6.69 1.72
CA ASN A 52 14.31 6.16 2.53
C ASN A 52 14.14 6.54 4.00
N ALA A 53 13.65 7.74 4.28
CA ALA A 53 13.41 8.17 5.66
C ALA A 53 12.25 7.40 6.30
N GLU A 54 11.23 7.04 5.52
CA GLU A 54 10.07 6.31 6.04
C GLU A 54 10.33 4.82 6.21
N ALA A 55 11.18 4.24 5.39
CA ALA A 55 11.33 2.79 5.28
C ALA A 55 11.59 2.07 6.61
N PRO A 56 12.48 2.55 7.51
CA PRO A 56 12.66 1.88 8.79
C PRO A 56 11.38 1.82 9.63
N GLY A 57 10.63 2.92 9.67
CA GLY A 57 9.36 2.97 10.38
C GLY A 57 8.30 2.07 9.76
N VAL A 58 8.22 2.05 8.42
CA VAL A 58 7.30 1.17 7.70
C VAL A 58 7.60 -0.28 8.04
N SER A 59 8.88 -0.65 8.02
CA SER A 59 9.31 -2.02 8.37
C SER A 59 8.87 -2.40 9.78
N ARG A 60 9.09 -1.51 10.76
CA ARG A 60 8.74 -1.78 12.16
C ARG A 60 7.24 -1.87 12.38
N VAL A 61 6.48 -0.94 11.79
CA VAL A 61 5.03 -0.91 11.96
C VAL A 61 4.39 -2.13 11.29
N ALA A 62 4.87 -2.53 10.12
CA ALA A 62 4.38 -3.74 9.46
C ALA A 62 4.63 -4.97 10.32
N ALA A 63 5.83 -5.10 10.88
CA ALA A 63 6.18 -6.25 11.73
C ALA A 63 5.34 -6.28 13.02
N ALA A 64 5.00 -5.11 13.56
CA ALA A 64 4.22 -5.01 14.80
C ALA A 64 2.72 -5.22 14.58
N ASN A 65 2.25 -5.23 13.34
CA ASN A 65 0.83 -5.33 13.02
C ASN A 65 0.55 -6.46 12.02
N PRO A 66 0.76 -7.71 12.41
CA PRO A 66 0.59 -8.84 11.47
C PRO A 66 -0.86 -9.01 10.98
N GLY A 67 -1.83 -8.41 11.66
CA GLY A 67 -3.22 -8.41 11.22
C GLY A 67 -3.53 -7.41 10.11
N VAL A 68 -2.58 -6.56 9.73
CA VAL A 68 -2.73 -5.60 8.64
C VAL A 68 -1.76 -5.98 7.53
N THR A 69 -2.27 -6.16 6.32
CA THR A 69 -1.44 -6.57 5.19
C THR A 69 -0.78 -5.34 4.56
N PHE A 70 0.55 -5.33 4.54
CA PHE A 70 1.29 -4.28 3.87
C PHE A 70 1.74 -4.75 2.49
N VAL A 71 1.59 -3.90 1.49
CA VAL A 71 2.09 -4.13 0.14
C VAL A 71 2.80 -2.87 -0.34
N GLY A 72 4.07 -2.97 -0.64
CA GLY A 72 4.81 -1.88 -1.27
C GLY A 72 4.58 -1.91 -2.78
N VAL A 73 4.50 -0.73 -3.39
CA VAL A 73 4.34 -0.61 -4.84
C VAL A 73 5.44 0.32 -5.33
N ALA A 74 6.49 -0.27 -5.87
CA ALA A 74 7.69 0.46 -6.27
C ALA A 74 7.64 0.86 -7.74
N ALA A 75 8.04 2.10 -8.03
CA ALA A 75 8.07 2.60 -9.40
C ALA A 75 9.30 3.47 -9.65
N HIS A 76 9.43 3.95 -10.87
CA HIS A 76 10.42 4.93 -11.31
C HIS A 76 11.87 4.46 -11.15
N SER A 77 12.10 3.17 -11.22
CA SER A 77 13.45 2.59 -11.16
C SER A 77 13.43 1.17 -11.71
N ASP A 78 14.60 0.54 -11.74
CA ASP A 78 14.71 -0.85 -12.18
C ASP A 78 14.55 -1.81 -10.99
N VAL A 79 14.31 -3.07 -11.31
CA VAL A 79 14.03 -4.08 -10.31
C VAL A 79 15.22 -4.30 -9.36
N GLY A 80 16.45 -4.18 -9.86
CA GLY A 80 17.63 -4.37 -9.02
C GLY A 80 17.73 -3.31 -7.93
N ALA A 81 17.48 -2.04 -8.27
CA ALA A 81 17.47 -0.96 -7.28
C ALA A 81 16.32 -1.15 -6.29
N MET A 82 15.17 -1.62 -6.74
CA MET A 82 14.03 -1.90 -5.86
C MET A 82 14.37 -3.04 -4.88
N GLN A 83 14.99 -4.11 -5.37
CA GLN A 83 15.39 -5.24 -4.52
C GLN A 83 16.43 -4.81 -3.48
N ASN A 84 17.38 -3.96 -3.88
CA ASN A 84 18.37 -3.44 -2.96
C ASN A 84 17.73 -2.61 -1.84
N PHE A 85 16.74 -1.80 -2.17
CA PHE A 85 16.02 -1.01 -1.18
C PHE A 85 15.30 -1.92 -0.17
N VAL A 86 14.59 -2.93 -0.66
CA VAL A 86 13.88 -3.89 0.21
C VAL A 86 14.86 -4.59 1.16
N SER A 87 16.01 -5.02 0.62
CA SER A 87 17.03 -5.67 1.41
C SER A 87 17.64 -4.74 2.45
N LYS A 88 17.94 -3.51 2.04
CA LYS A 88 18.56 -2.52 2.92
C LYS A 88 17.71 -2.23 4.15
N TYR A 89 16.40 -2.16 3.98
CA TYR A 89 15.51 -1.78 5.07
C TYR A 89 14.75 -2.94 5.70
N GLY A 90 15.00 -4.17 5.24
CA GLY A 90 14.35 -5.34 5.80
C GLY A 90 12.83 -5.33 5.65
N LEU A 91 12.34 -4.94 4.47
CA LEU A 91 10.91 -4.88 4.22
C LEU A 91 10.35 -6.29 4.03
N ASN A 92 9.83 -6.88 5.11
CA ASN A 92 9.39 -8.28 5.11
C ASN A 92 7.95 -8.47 4.67
N PHE A 93 7.46 -7.62 3.81
CA PHE A 93 6.13 -7.73 3.23
C PHE A 93 6.26 -7.73 1.71
N THR A 94 5.17 -8.06 1.01
CA THR A 94 5.17 -8.10 -0.44
C THR A 94 5.46 -6.72 -1.02
N ASN A 95 6.38 -6.66 -1.97
CA ASN A 95 6.65 -5.44 -2.73
C ASN A 95 6.49 -5.75 -4.22
N LEU A 96 5.76 -4.90 -4.93
CA LEU A 96 5.46 -5.07 -6.34
C LEU A 96 6.39 -4.24 -7.19
N ASN A 97 6.76 -4.79 -8.34
CA ASN A 97 7.50 -4.08 -9.37
C ASN A 97 6.49 -3.36 -10.26
N ASP A 98 6.29 -2.08 -10.02
CA ASP A 98 5.42 -1.24 -10.83
C ASP A 98 6.25 -0.28 -11.68
N ALA A 99 7.34 -0.80 -12.26
CA ALA A 99 8.26 0.04 -13.04
C ALA A 99 7.57 0.83 -14.15
N ASP A 100 6.51 0.27 -14.74
CA ASP A 100 5.73 0.94 -15.77
C ASP A 100 4.72 1.95 -15.21
N GLY A 101 4.54 2.00 -13.90
CA GLY A 101 3.64 2.96 -13.26
C GLY A 101 2.16 2.67 -13.41
N SER A 102 1.76 1.47 -13.85
CA SER A 102 0.35 1.19 -14.12
C SER A 102 -0.50 1.15 -12.85
N ILE A 103 0.02 0.59 -11.76
CA ILE A 103 -0.71 0.56 -10.49
C ILE A 103 -0.73 1.96 -9.88
N TRP A 104 0.38 2.68 -9.94
CA TRP A 104 0.44 4.08 -9.52
C TRP A 104 -0.61 4.92 -10.25
N ALA A 105 -0.75 4.73 -11.56
CA ALA A 105 -1.74 5.48 -12.34
C ALA A 105 -3.17 5.14 -11.90
N ARG A 106 -3.41 3.88 -11.58
CA ARG A 106 -4.72 3.43 -11.11
C ARG A 106 -5.14 4.13 -9.82
N TYR A 107 -4.18 4.45 -8.96
CA TYR A 107 -4.43 5.16 -7.70
C TYR A 107 -4.19 6.66 -7.80
N ASN A 108 -3.89 7.18 -8.97
CA ASN A 108 -3.61 8.59 -9.20
C ASN A 108 -2.52 9.12 -8.26
N VAL A 109 -1.45 8.32 -8.08
CA VAL A 109 -0.33 8.72 -7.23
C VAL A 109 0.54 9.71 -7.99
N PRO A 110 0.63 11.00 -7.55
CA PRO A 110 1.40 11.98 -8.31
C PRO A 110 2.91 11.89 -8.07
N TRP A 111 3.32 11.46 -6.88
CA TRP A 111 4.73 11.25 -6.53
C TRP A 111 4.81 10.43 -5.26
N GLN A 112 6.01 10.06 -4.90
CA GLN A 112 6.32 9.25 -3.73
C GLN A 112 6.88 10.11 -2.59
N PRO A 113 6.69 9.70 -1.34
CA PRO A 113 5.92 8.52 -0.92
C PRO A 113 4.44 8.81 -0.83
N ALA A 114 3.65 7.77 -0.93
CA ALA A 114 2.21 7.88 -0.72
C ALA A 114 1.68 6.60 -0.08
N TYR A 115 0.53 6.72 0.57
CA TYR A 115 -0.11 5.58 1.21
C TYR A 115 -1.58 5.53 0.85
N VAL A 116 -2.09 4.31 0.71
CA VAL A 116 -3.54 4.07 0.73
C VAL A 116 -3.80 3.13 1.89
N PHE A 117 -4.64 3.58 2.82
CA PHE A 117 -5.02 2.80 3.99
C PHE A 117 -6.42 2.23 3.78
N TYR A 118 -6.54 0.91 3.76
CA TYR A 118 -7.82 0.24 3.58
C TYR A 118 -8.34 -0.34 4.88
N ARG A 119 -9.62 -0.07 5.18
CA ARG A 119 -10.33 -0.79 6.23
C ARG A 119 -10.94 -2.06 5.66
N ALA A 120 -11.28 -3.00 6.52
CA ALA A 120 -11.89 -4.25 6.10
C ALA A 120 -13.21 -4.04 5.33
N ASP A 121 -13.93 -2.94 5.59
CA ASP A 121 -15.18 -2.65 4.89
C ASP A 121 -14.98 -2.10 3.49
N GLY A 122 -13.73 -1.92 3.06
CA GLY A 122 -13.41 -1.41 1.72
C GLY A 122 -13.22 0.11 1.66
N SER A 123 -13.50 0.82 2.73
CA SER A 123 -13.22 2.26 2.75
C SER A 123 -11.73 2.52 2.81
N SER A 124 -11.29 3.63 2.25
CA SER A 124 -9.86 3.93 2.17
C SER A 124 -9.56 5.39 2.39
N THR A 125 -8.32 5.66 2.78
CA THR A 125 -7.78 7.01 2.91
C THR A 125 -6.46 7.08 2.15
N PHE A 126 -6.30 8.12 1.34
CA PHE A 126 -5.07 8.37 0.61
C PHE A 126 -4.28 9.46 1.32
N VAL A 127 -2.99 9.23 1.54
CA VAL A 127 -2.09 10.20 2.15
C VAL A 127 -0.87 10.37 1.26
N ASN A 128 -0.60 11.62 0.86
CA ASN A 128 0.55 11.92 0.04
C ASN A 128 1.17 13.23 0.53
N ASN A 129 2.33 13.14 1.15
CA ASN A 129 3.04 14.29 1.69
C ASN A 129 4.30 14.54 0.88
N PRO A 130 4.26 15.46 -0.10
CA PRO A 130 5.40 15.67 -0.98
C PRO A 130 6.57 16.37 -0.32
N THR A 131 6.37 16.98 0.82
CA THR A 131 7.39 17.83 1.46
C THR A 131 7.90 17.28 2.78
N SER A 132 7.43 16.12 3.21
CA SER A 132 7.89 15.53 4.47
C SER A 132 7.65 14.03 4.50
N ALA A 133 8.44 13.34 5.31
CA ALA A 133 8.22 11.92 5.56
C ALA A 133 7.17 11.75 6.65
N MET A 134 6.35 10.70 6.53
CA MET A 134 5.42 10.33 7.60
C MET A 134 6.23 9.75 8.76
N SER A 135 5.98 10.21 9.98
CA SER A 135 6.65 9.65 11.15
C SER A 135 6.17 8.23 11.44
N GLN A 136 7.02 7.47 12.10
CA GLN A 136 6.63 6.12 12.52
C GLN A 136 5.42 6.15 13.44
N GLN A 137 5.31 7.15 14.32
CA GLN A 137 4.18 7.28 15.23
C GLN A 137 2.87 7.53 14.47
N GLU A 138 2.90 8.44 13.51
CA GLU A 138 1.71 8.70 12.69
C GLU A 138 1.30 7.44 11.93
N LEU A 139 2.25 6.74 11.33
CA LEU A 139 1.96 5.50 10.61
C LEU A 139 1.36 4.45 11.55
N SER A 140 1.92 4.29 12.74
CA SER A 140 1.42 3.36 13.73
C SER A 140 -0.02 3.68 14.14
N ASP A 141 -0.32 4.97 14.35
CA ASP A 141 -1.66 5.41 14.71
C ASP A 141 -2.67 5.13 13.59
N ARG A 142 -2.28 5.42 12.33
CA ARG A 142 -3.15 5.15 11.19
C ARG A 142 -3.41 3.67 10.99
N VAL A 143 -2.40 2.85 11.19
CA VAL A 143 -2.52 1.39 11.05
C VAL A 143 -3.41 0.83 12.16
N SER A 144 -3.24 1.30 13.40
CA SER A 144 -4.09 0.88 14.50
C SER A 144 -5.57 1.21 14.24
N ALA A 145 -5.84 2.36 13.63
CA ALA A 145 -7.20 2.77 13.30
C ALA A 145 -7.88 1.84 12.28
N LEU A 146 -7.10 1.13 11.46
CA LEU A 146 -7.66 0.19 10.48
C LEU A 146 -8.23 -1.06 11.15
N ARG A 147 -7.81 -1.35 12.37
CA ARG A 147 -8.17 -2.57 13.07
C ARG A 147 -9.38 -2.40 13.98
N SER A 148 -9.88 -1.19 14.10
CA SER A 148 -11.01 -0.92 14.99
C SER A 148 -12.35 -0.97 14.26
#